data_0f411b66b307d633ab9aba4227353399
#
_entry.id   0f411b66b307d633ab9aba4227353399
#
_cell.length_a   1.000
_cell.length_b   1.000
_cell.length_c   1.000
_cell.angle_alpha   90.00
_cell.angle_beta   90.00
_cell.angle_gamma   90.00
#
_symmetry.space_group_name_H-M   'P 1'
#
loop_
_entity.id
_entity.type
_entity.pdbx_description
1 polymer ?
#
loop_
_entity_poly.entity_id
_entity_poly.type
_entity_poly.pdbx_seq_one_letter_code
_entity_poly.pdbx_strand_id
1 'polypeptide(L)'
;PDIRVFAPKNLQELVAHLKGIKILKDAVAIGLKPCKKEFSKITKGHSVVKRAVQIAALFRHHLVLIGPPGAGKSLMARSIEAMTPALTGKEIPEVVKIYSAFTDENFSSGKIYRPFREVSSTVSLSAFTGGGGHAGEMSLAHKGFLLLDDFHNFSRAHIEAILKPMEERHIFVNSGRKKTSLPSDFMLIATMNPCPCGEKSILSDSKCKCKEWEVTRYLGKFPQAFWDRVEMVVEIDGRWQVADGRAEDGRDVSEGKIQEVIERQQRRLKDFDVSFNGEMPDVAIAQTCKLDERGEEILFKALKMKMISGRGYFNAIRLARSIADVEGHESIQPADIAEALGYRKK
;
A
#
# COMPACT_ATOMS: atom_id res chain seq x y z
N PRO A 1 -26.96 -17.25 -5.24
CA PRO A 1 -27.48 -18.61 -5.12
C PRO A 1 -27.95 -18.81 -3.70
N ASP A 2 -29.22 -19.24 -3.53
CA ASP A 2 -29.81 -19.53 -2.23
C ASP A 2 -29.26 -20.87 -1.72
N ILE A 3 -28.05 -20.81 -1.19
CA ILE A 3 -27.42 -21.97 -0.55
C ILE A 3 -27.80 -21.94 0.92
N ARG A 4 -28.48 -22.99 1.40
CA ARG A 4 -28.74 -23.17 2.81
C ARG A 4 -27.45 -23.60 3.52
N VAL A 5 -27.07 -22.86 4.55
CA VAL A 5 -25.85 -23.12 5.32
C VAL A 5 -26.23 -23.52 6.72
N PHE A 6 -25.68 -24.64 7.22
CA PHE A 6 -25.86 -25.12 8.58
C PHE A 6 -24.50 -25.05 9.30
N ALA A 7 -24.48 -24.56 10.53
CA ALA A 7 -23.28 -24.42 11.35
C ALA A 7 -23.33 -25.35 12.57
N PRO A 8 -22.91 -26.63 12.44
CA PRO A 8 -22.84 -27.55 13.58
C PRO A 8 -21.70 -27.13 14.52
N LYS A 9 -21.95 -27.19 15.83
CA LYS A 9 -20.95 -26.87 16.86
C LYS A 9 -19.90 -27.97 17.06
N ASN A 10 -20.25 -29.20 16.70
CA ASN A 10 -19.41 -30.39 16.84
C ASN A 10 -19.85 -31.51 15.89
N LEU A 11 -19.01 -32.55 15.80
CA LEU A 11 -19.27 -33.70 14.93
C LEU A 11 -20.59 -34.43 15.27
N GLN A 12 -20.97 -34.50 16.54
CA GLN A 12 -22.20 -35.17 16.95
C GLN A 12 -23.42 -34.44 16.41
N GLU A 13 -23.45 -33.10 16.47
CA GLU A 13 -24.54 -32.31 15.88
C GLU A 13 -24.60 -32.45 14.35
N LEU A 14 -23.43 -32.49 13.66
CA LEU A 14 -23.39 -32.76 12.24
C LEU A 14 -23.99 -34.11 11.88
N VAL A 15 -23.57 -35.17 12.58
CA VAL A 15 -24.10 -36.53 12.36
C VAL A 15 -25.58 -36.62 12.68
N ALA A 16 -26.05 -36.01 13.77
CA ALA A 16 -27.45 -35.96 14.13
C ALA A 16 -28.33 -35.25 13.07
N HIS A 17 -27.78 -34.14 12.50
CA HIS A 17 -28.45 -33.43 11.43
C HIS A 17 -28.54 -34.25 10.14
N LEU A 18 -27.43 -34.87 9.72
CA LEU A 18 -27.40 -35.72 8.52
C LEU A 18 -28.29 -36.96 8.62
N LYS A 19 -28.45 -37.53 9.86
CA LYS A 19 -29.35 -38.64 10.14
C LYS A 19 -30.79 -38.22 10.32
N GLY A 20 -31.12 -36.93 10.26
CA GLY A 20 -32.49 -36.43 10.51
C GLY A 20 -32.95 -36.47 11.97
N ILE A 21 -32.07 -36.85 12.93
CA ILE A 21 -32.39 -36.95 14.35
C ILE A 21 -32.57 -35.57 14.99
N LYS A 22 -31.71 -34.61 14.61
CA LYS A 22 -31.77 -33.22 15.05
C LYS A 22 -31.47 -32.30 13.87
N ILE A 23 -32.49 -31.64 13.37
CA ILE A 23 -32.31 -30.69 12.25
C ILE A 23 -31.75 -29.39 12.79
N LEU A 24 -30.61 -28.97 12.27
CA LEU A 24 -30.01 -27.67 12.56
C LEU A 24 -30.84 -26.56 11.91
N LYS A 25 -30.89 -25.42 12.56
CA LYS A 25 -31.43 -24.18 11.95
C LYS A 25 -30.45 -23.64 10.93
N ASP A 26 -30.97 -22.97 9.90
CA ASP A 26 -30.13 -22.26 8.96
C ASP A 26 -29.23 -21.27 9.70
N ALA A 27 -27.96 -21.23 9.31
CA ALA A 27 -27.00 -20.26 9.84
C ALA A 27 -27.44 -18.85 9.44
N VAL A 28 -27.49 -17.95 10.41
CA VAL A 28 -27.78 -16.55 10.14
C VAL A 28 -26.54 -15.93 9.54
N ALA A 29 -26.65 -15.42 8.32
CA ALA A 29 -25.57 -14.68 7.69
C ALA A 29 -25.31 -13.37 8.47
N ILE A 30 -24.11 -13.21 9.00
CA ILE A 30 -23.68 -11.95 9.57
C ILE A 30 -23.29 -11.04 8.40
N GLY A 31 -24.11 -10.03 8.12
CA GLY A 31 -23.75 -9.01 7.14
C GLY A 31 -22.56 -8.19 7.63
N LEU A 32 -21.41 -8.36 6.97
CA LEU A 32 -20.22 -7.58 7.30
C LEU A 32 -20.33 -6.17 6.70
N LYS A 33 -20.23 -5.16 7.57
CA LYS A 33 -20.20 -3.75 7.16
C LYS A 33 -18.73 -3.31 7.05
N PRO A 34 -18.27 -2.88 5.88
CA PRO A 34 -16.95 -2.29 5.74
C PRO A 34 -16.89 -0.99 6.55
N CYS A 35 -15.88 -0.88 7.38
CA CYS A 35 -15.65 0.28 8.22
C CYS A 35 -14.32 0.94 7.86
N LYS A 36 -14.27 2.26 8.04
CA LYS A 36 -13.07 3.06 7.96
C LYS A 36 -12.63 3.42 9.38
N LYS A 37 -11.34 3.42 9.65
CA LYS A 37 -10.84 3.95 10.93
C LYS A 37 -10.99 5.47 10.95
N GLU A 38 -11.36 5.99 12.12
CA GLU A 38 -11.45 7.43 12.30
C GLU A 38 -10.07 8.07 12.20
N PHE A 39 -10.04 9.20 11.52
CA PHE A 39 -8.83 9.97 11.31
C PHE A 39 -8.52 10.78 12.56
N SER A 40 -7.47 10.44 13.28
CA SER A 40 -6.87 11.41 14.21
C SER A 40 -6.14 12.45 13.37
N LYS A 41 -6.52 13.72 13.48
CA LYS A 41 -5.96 14.84 12.72
C LYS A 41 -4.44 14.72 12.64
N ILE A 42 -3.90 14.53 11.43
CA ILE A 42 -2.46 14.60 11.22
C ILE A 42 -2.01 15.98 11.67
N THR A 43 -1.02 15.96 12.53
CA THR A 43 -0.40 17.15 13.10
C THR A 43 0.01 18.15 12.02
N LYS A 44 -0.15 19.41 12.31
CA LYS A 44 0.26 20.56 11.48
C LYS A 44 1.72 20.39 11.06
N GLY A 45 2.02 20.66 9.80
CA GLY A 45 3.38 20.60 9.23
C GLY A 45 3.54 19.57 8.11
N HIS A 46 4.53 19.76 7.22
CA HIS A 46 4.86 18.88 6.09
C HIS A 46 3.76 18.71 5.02
N SER A 47 3.24 19.80 4.46
CA SER A 47 2.19 19.78 3.41
C SER A 47 2.52 18.81 2.26
N VAL A 48 3.77 18.79 1.80
CA VAL A 48 4.22 17.89 0.73
C VAL A 48 4.11 16.42 1.13
N VAL A 49 4.49 16.09 2.38
CA VAL A 49 4.41 14.70 2.89
C VAL A 49 2.96 14.29 3.07
N LYS A 50 2.11 15.16 3.61
CA LYS A 50 0.67 14.91 3.75
C LYS A 50 0.04 14.63 2.39
N ARG A 51 0.31 15.49 1.39
CA ARG A 51 -0.18 15.29 0.03
C ARG A 51 0.26 13.95 -0.54
N ALA A 52 1.53 13.58 -0.40
CA ALA A 52 2.03 12.30 -0.85
C ALA A 52 1.34 11.12 -0.14
N VAL A 53 1.16 11.20 1.18
CA VAL A 53 0.46 10.19 1.98
C VAL A 53 -1.00 10.07 1.55
N GLN A 54 -1.69 11.18 1.27
CA GLN A 54 -3.06 11.19 0.77
C GLN A 54 -3.17 10.52 -0.61
N ILE A 55 -2.31 10.90 -1.55
CA ILE A 55 -2.27 10.29 -2.88
C ILE A 55 -2.01 8.78 -2.76
N ALA A 56 -0.99 8.39 -1.99
CA ALA A 56 -0.66 7.00 -1.78
C ALA A 56 -1.84 6.20 -1.19
N ALA A 57 -2.54 6.77 -0.20
CA ALA A 57 -3.68 6.15 0.47
C ALA A 57 -4.90 5.99 -0.44
N LEU A 58 -5.25 7.04 -1.20
CA LEU A 58 -6.45 7.06 -2.05
C LEU A 58 -6.33 6.15 -3.27
N PHE A 59 -5.12 5.92 -3.75
CA PHE A 59 -4.86 5.19 -4.98
C PHE A 59 -4.03 3.91 -4.81
N ARG A 60 -3.64 3.57 -3.57
CA ARG A 60 -2.85 2.39 -3.22
C ARG A 60 -1.47 2.34 -3.90
N HIS A 61 -0.77 3.46 -3.97
CA HIS A 61 0.62 3.48 -4.42
C HIS A 61 1.58 3.07 -3.31
N HIS A 62 2.57 2.25 -3.63
CA HIS A 62 3.64 1.90 -2.69
C HIS A 62 4.44 3.14 -2.30
N LEU A 63 4.66 3.32 -0.99
CA LEU A 63 5.26 4.53 -0.41
C LEU A 63 6.46 4.21 0.47
N VAL A 64 7.57 4.91 0.24
CA VAL A 64 8.73 4.90 1.13
C VAL A 64 8.94 6.31 1.68
N LEU A 65 8.96 6.43 3.00
CA LEU A 65 9.26 7.67 3.72
C LEU A 65 10.70 7.64 4.23
N ILE A 66 11.52 8.58 3.77
CA ILE A 66 12.93 8.68 4.15
C ILE A 66 13.14 9.96 4.96
N GLY A 67 13.81 9.89 6.09
CA GLY A 67 14.09 11.08 6.88
C GLY A 67 14.84 10.76 8.18
N PRO A 68 15.32 11.78 8.90
CA PRO A 68 16.05 11.59 10.13
C PRO A 68 15.16 10.97 11.24
N PRO A 69 15.77 10.41 12.29
CA PRO A 69 15.04 10.00 13.48
C PRO A 69 14.20 11.15 14.05
N GLY A 70 13.00 10.85 14.54
CA GLY A 70 12.11 11.87 15.11
C GLY A 70 11.34 12.73 14.09
N ALA A 71 11.53 12.56 12.78
CA ALA A 71 10.83 13.34 11.74
C ALA A 71 9.34 12.95 11.56
N GLY A 72 8.79 12.07 12.39
CA GLY A 72 7.37 11.68 12.31
C GLY A 72 7.03 10.65 11.23
N LYS A 73 8.02 9.98 10.61
CA LYS A 73 7.83 8.98 9.55
C LYS A 73 6.78 7.92 9.89
N SER A 74 6.94 7.25 11.03
CA SER A 74 6.04 6.17 11.47
C SER A 74 4.63 6.70 11.77
N LEU A 75 4.50 7.92 12.29
CA LEU A 75 3.20 8.55 12.50
C LEU A 75 2.49 8.81 11.17
N MET A 76 3.19 9.35 10.18
CA MET A 76 2.68 9.57 8.82
C MET A 76 2.31 8.25 8.14
N ALA A 77 3.15 7.23 8.28
CA ALA A 77 2.89 5.90 7.72
C ALA A 77 1.59 5.28 8.29
N ARG A 78 1.37 5.35 9.60
CA ARG A 78 0.15 4.83 10.23
C ARG A 78 -1.11 5.63 9.87
N SER A 79 -0.98 6.91 9.55
CA SER A 79 -2.12 7.75 9.17
C SER A 79 -2.79 7.33 7.86
N ILE A 80 -2.11 6.59 7.00
CA ILE A 80 -2.62 6.06 5.72
C ILE A 80 -3.90 5.26 5.91
N GLU A 81 -3.98 4.46 6.97
CA GLU A 81 -5.14 3.60 7.23
C GLU A 81 -6.46 4.39 7.31
N ALA A 82 -6.42 5.54 7.95
CA ALA A 82 -7.59 6.40 8.09
C ALA A 82 -7.97 7.15 6.81
N MET A 83 -7.04 7.34 5.89
CA MET A 83 -7.28 8.04 4.62
C MET A 83 -7.78 7.13 3.51
N THR A 84 -7.50 5.83 3.60
CA THR A 84 -7.86 4.88 2.56
C THR A 84 -9.35 4.54 2.56
N PRO A 85 -9.98 4.35 1.38
CA PRO A 85 -11.35 3.87 1.30
C PRO A 85 -11.56 2.53 2.02
N ALA A 86 -12.75 2.33 2.58
CA ALA A 86 -13.14 1.05 3.16
C ALA A 86 -13.08 -0.09 2.13
N LEU A 87 -13.08 -1.33 2.61
CA LEU A 87 -13.13 -2.52 1.73
C LEU A 87 -14.38 -2.49 0.85
N THR A 88 -14.21 -2.83 -0.41
CA THR A 88 -15.33 -3.02 -1.34
C THR A 88 -16.01 -4.36 -1.12
N GLY A 89 -17.23 -4.51 -1.63
CA GLY A 89 -17.97 -5.78 -1.57
C GLY A 89 -17.21 -6.96 -2.20
N LYS A 90 -16.34 -6.72 -3.19
CA LYS A 90 -15.49 -7.75 -3.81
C LYS A 90 -14.28 -8.12 -2.94
N GLU A 91 -13.70 -7.17 -2.23
CA GLU A 91 -12.52 -7.38 -1.39
C GLU A 91 -12.85 -8.10 -0.06
N ILE A 92 -14.06 -7.88 0.49
CA ILE A 92 -14.47 -8.47 1.76
C ILE A 92 -14.34 -10.00 1.79
N PRO A 93 -14.88 -10.77 0.82
CA PRO A 93 -14.75 -12.23 0.82
C PRO A 93 -13.31 -12.71 0.75
N GLU A 94 -12.43 -12.00 0.04
CA GLU A 94 -11.01 -12.34 -0.06
C GLU A 94 -10.30 -12.22 1.29
N VAL A 95 -10.54 -11.12 2.01
CA VAL A 95 -9.98 -10.88 3.33
C VAL A 95 -10.53 -11.89 4.34
N VAL A 96 -11.86 -12.09 4.38
CA VAL A 96 -12.51 -13.04 5.31
C VAL A 96 -11.97 -14.46 5.09
N LYS A 97 -11.77 -14.88 3.84
CA LYS A 97 -11.22 -16.21 3.52
C LYS A 97 -9.84 -16.43 4.13
N ILE A 98 -8.97 -15.43 4.10
CA ILE A 98 -7.62 -15.56 4.67
C ILE A 98 -7.71 -15.57 6.20
N TYR A 99 -8.41 -14.60 6.78
CA TYR A 99 -8.47 -14.46 8.23
C TYR A 99 -9.16 -15.64 8.89
N SER A 100 -10.28 -16.13 8.35
CA SER A 100 -10.97 -17.30 8.89
C SER A 100 -10.19 -18.61 8.75
N ALA A 101 -9.24 -18.70 7.80
CA ALA A 101 -8.43 -19.90 7.60
C ALA A 101 -7.16 -19.92 8.46
N PHE A 102 -6.61 -18.74 8.81
CA PHE A 102 -5.26 -18.65 9.38
C PHE A 102 -5.17 -17.84 10.68
N THR A 103 -6.26 -17.24 11.15
CA THR A 103 -6.29 -16.49 12.41
C THR A 103 -7.51 -16.88 13.23
N ASP A 104 -7.48 -16.58 14.53
CA ASP A 104 -8.63 -16.73 15.44
C ASP A 104 -9.55 -15.51 15.40
N GLU A 105 -9.34 -14.59 14.45
CA GLU A 105 -10.16 -13.39 14.31
C GLU A 105 -11.58 -13.77 13.89
N ASN A 106 -12.53 -13.41 14.73
CA ASN A 106 -13.94 -13.59 14.43
C ASN A 106 -14.58 -12.25 14.06
N PHE A 107 -15.40 -12.26 13.05
CA PHE A 107 -16.14 -11.09 12.57
C PHE A 107 -17.50 -10.92 13.26
N SER A 108 -17.66 -11.42 14.50
CA SER A 108 -18.92 -11.42 15.26
C SER A 108 -19.50 -10.02 15.50
N SER A 109 -18.65 -8.99 15.49
CA SER A 109 -19.07 -7.58 15.58
C SER A 109 -19.85 -7.08 14.35
N GLY A 110 -19.86 -7.85 13.26
CA GLY A 110 -20.40 -7.41 11.97
C GLY A 110 -19.62 -6.28 11.30
N LYS A 111 -18.46 -5.92 11.81
CA LYS A 111 -17.57 -4.89 11.26
C LYS A 111 -16.32 -5.51 10.66
N ILE A 112 -15.91 -5.01 9.51
CA ILE A 112 -14.65 -5.39 8.87
C ILE A 112 -13.86 -4.14 8.47
N TYR A 113 -12.58 -4.15 8.80
CA TYR A 113 -11.64 -3.10 8.44
C TYR A 113 -10.64 -3.61 7.41
N ARG A 114 -10.04 -2.69 6.64
CA ARG A 114 -8.94 -3.02 5.75
C ARG A 114 -7.75 -3.51 6.59
N PRO A 115 -7.12 -4.65 6.27
CA PRO A 115 -5.98 -5.16 7.03
C PRO A 115 -4.84 -4.15 7.12
N PHE A 116 -4.28 -3.99 8.30
CA PHE A 116 -3.08 -3.19 8.54
C PHE A 116 -2.09 -4.02 9.33
N ARG A 117 -1.00 -4.45 8.66
CA ARG A 117 0.02 -5.30 9.25
C ARG A 117 1.30 -4.50 9.41
N GLU A 118 1.62 -4.18 10.65
CA GLU A 118 2.88 -3.54 11.02
C GLU A 118 3.88 -4.61 11.43
N VAL A 119 5.00 -4.68 10.72
CA VAL A 119 5.97 -5.76 10.87
C VAL A 119 7.30 -5.21 11.35
N SER A 120 7.82 -5.81 12.43
CA SER A 120 9.15 -5.50 12.96
C SER A 120 10.25 -6.20 12.17
N SER A 121 11.44 -5.59 12.11
CA SER A 121 12.63 -6.19 11.50
C SER A 121 13.12 -7.48 12.18
N THR A 122 12.60 -7.79 13.37
CA THR A 122 12.89 -9.02 14.11
C THR A 122 12.04 -10.22 13.70
N VAL A 123 11.06 -10.02 12.81
CA VAL A 123 10.20 -11.08 12.29
C VAL A 123 11.06 -12.15 11.60
N SER A 124 10.74 -13.43 11.80
CA SER A 124 11.38 -14.49 11.04
C SER A 124 10.93 -14.48 9.58
N LEU A 125 11.79 -14.93 8.66
CA LEU A 125 11.42 -14.98 7.25
C LEU A 125 10.18 -15.85 7.00
N SER A 126 10.02 -16.94 7.74
CA SER A 126 8.85 -17.82 7.65
C SER A 126 7.57 -17.16 8.17
N ALA A 127 7.63 -16.38 9.24
CA ALA A 127 6.47 -15.61 9.70
C ALA A 127 6.13 -14.47 8.72
N PHE A 128 7.13 -13.92 8.05
CA PHE A 128 6.95 -12.87 7.05
C PHE A 128 6.33 -13.39 5.75
N THR A 129 6.86 -14.50 5.22
CA THR A 129 6.42 -15.08 3.93
C THR A 129 5.28 -16.08 4.08
N GLY A 130 5.15 -16.70 5.22
CA GLY A 130 4.34 -17.90 5.46
C GLY A 130 5.15 -19.19 5.30
N GLY A 131 4.65 -20.26 5.89
CA GLY A 131 5.29 -21.57 5.85
C GLY A 131 4.59 -22.56 6.79
N GLY A 132 4.82 -23.86 6.61
CA GLY A 132 4.27 -24.87 7.51
C GLY A 132 2.74 -24.93 7.56
N GLY A 133 2.05 -24.46 6.51
CA GLY A 133 0.59 -24.41 6.49
C GLY A 133 -0.01 -23.11 7.05
N HIS A 134 0.81 -22.13 7.41
CA HIS A 134 0.36 -20.83 7.94
C HIS A 134 0.57 -19.71 6.93
N ALA A 135 -0.35 -18.75 6.90
CA ALA A 135 -0.17 -17.50 6.17
C ALA A 135 0.88 -16.62 6.89
N GLY A 136 1.75 -15.99 6.12
CA GLY A 136 2.67 -14.98 6.64
C GLY A 136 2.05 -13.58 6.63
N GLU A 137 2.79 -12.61 7.21
CA GLU A 137 2.35 -11.21 7.31
C GLU A 137 1.97 -10.61 5.95
N MET A 138 2.67 -10.99 4.86
CA MET A 138 2.33 -10.52 3.52
C MET A 138 0.95 -10.97 3.05
N SER A 139 0.55 -12.21 3.37
CA SER A 139 -0.79 -12.70 3.04
C SER A 139 -1.86 -12.13 3.97
N LEU A 140 -1.54 -11.94 5.26
CA LEU A 140 -2.43 -11.27 6.21
C LEU A 140 -2.65 -9.79 5.87
N ALA A 141 -1.72 -9.16 5.14
CA ALA A 141 -1.85 -7.80 4.63
C ALA A 141 -2.68 -7.70 3.33
N HIS A 142 -3.21 -8.82 2.80
CA HIS A 142 -3.96 -8.86 1.55
C HIS A 142 -5.12 -7.87 1.53
N LYS A 143 -5.27 -7.12 0.41
CA LYS A 143 -6.20 -5.99 0.24
C LYS A 143 -6.04 -4.86 1.28
N GLY A 144 -4.93 -4.85 2.00
CA GLY A 144 -4.61 -3.91 3.05
C GLY A 144 -3.21 -3.31 2.90
N PHE A 145 -2.57 -3.11 4.04
CA PHE A 145 -1.28 -2.46 4.17
C PHE A 145 -0.26 -3.36 4.84
N LEU A 146 0.95 -3.33 4.31
CA LEU A 146 2.14 -3.89 4.91
C LEU A 146 3.07 -2.74 5.29
N LEU A 147 3.11 -2.38 6.58
CA LEU A 147 4.02 -1.37 7.10
C LEU A 147 5.31 -2.03 7.58
N LEU A 148 6.43 -1.65 6.96
CA LEU A 148 7.77 -2.05 7.36
C LEU A 148 8.46 -0.82 7.99
N ASP A 149 8.32 -0.70 9.32
CA ASP A 149 8.92 0.41 10.05
C ASP A 149 10.43 0.17 10.24
N ASP A 150 11.24 1.22 10.07
CA ASP A 150 12.70 1.12 10.04
C ASP A 150 13.22 0.03 9.07
N PHE A 151 12.71 0.06 7.84
CA PHE A 151 12.97 -0.95 6.80
C PHE A 151 14.45 -1.19 6.53
N HIS A 152 15.29 -0.22 6.80
CA HIS A 152 16.75 -0.36 6.72
C HIS A 152 17.33 -1.43 7.66
N ASN A 153 16.61 -1.83 8.72
CA ASN A 153 17.02 -2.87 9.66
C ASN A 153 16.64 -4.30 9.19
N PHE A 154 15.75 -4.43 8.20
CA PHE A 154 15.38 -5.74 7.68
C PHE A 154 16.53 -6.42 6.95
N SER A 155 16.60 -7.75 6.99
CA SER A 155 17.63 -8.50 6.28
C SER A 155 17.41 -8.43 4.76
N ARG A 156 18.47 -8.68 3.99
CA ARG A 156 18.39 -8.74 2.53
C ARG A 156 17.38 -9.80 2.06
N ALA A 157 17.26 -10.91 2.77
CA ALA A 157 16.29 -11.96 2.45
C ALA A 157 14.84 -11.46 2.54
N HIS A 158 14.50 -10.61 3.53
CA HIS A 158 13.17 -9.99 3.62
C HIS A 158 12.93 -9.03 2.46
N ILE A 159 13.93 -8.21 2.09
CA ILE A 159 13.81 -7.27 0.98
C ILE A 159 13.61 -8.01 -0.35
N GLU A 160 14.32 -9.10 -0.57
CA GLU A 160 14.14 -9.92 -1.78
C GLU A 160 12.79 -10.65 -1.80
N ALA A 161 12.31 -11.10 -0.63
CA ALA A 161 11.05 -11.83 -0.51
C ALA A 161 9.81 -11.00 -0.89
N ILE A 162 9.84 -9.69 -0.69
CA ILE A 162 8.69 -8.82 -1.04
C ILE A 162 8.60 -8.48 -2.53
N LEU A 163 9.70 -8.61 -3.29
CA LEU A 163 9.74 -8.15 -4.69
C LEU A 163 8.72 -8.84 -5.58
N LYS A 164 8.59 -10.16 -5.42
CA LYS A 164 7.67 -10.95 -6.23
C LYS A 164 6.20 -10.71 -5.86
N PRO A 165 5.80 -10.72 -4.57
CA PRO A 165 4.45 -10.35 -4.17
C PRO A 165 4.00 -8.96 -4.58
N MET A 166 4.88 -7.95 -4.56
CA MET A 166 4.56 -6.60 -5.05
C MET A 166 4.15 -6.57 -6.53
N GLU A 167 4.58 -7.54 -7.32
CA GLU A 167 4.27 -7.63 -8.76
C GLU A 167 3.16 -8.62 -9.06
N GLU A 168 3.29 -9.85 -8.52
CA GLU A 168 2.37 -10.95 -8.82
C GLU A 168 1.14 -10.98 -7.91
N ARG A 169 1.13 -10.21 -6.81
CA ARG A 169 0.06 -10.16 -5.81
C ARG A 169 -0.24 -11.50 -5.15
N HIS A 170 0.70 -12.43 -5.24
CA HIS A 170 0.65 -13.72 -4.52
C HIS A 170 2.02 -14.16 -4.06
N ILE A 171 2.01 -15.01 -3.03
CA ILE A 171 3.20 -15.65 -2.51
C ILE A 171 3.02 -17.17 -2.56
N PHE A 172 4.10 -17.88 -2.89
CA PHE A 172 4.12 -19.32 -2.86
C PHE A 172 4.72 -19.80 -1.54
N VAL A 173 3.95 -20.58 -0.83
CA VAL A 173 4.33 -21.16 0.46
C VAL A 173 4.49 -22.66 0.31
N ASN A 174 5.59 -23.21 0.81
CA ASN A 174 5.82 -24.64 0.82
C ASN A 174 5.30 -25.23 2.14
N SER A 175 4.40 -26.20 2.04
CA SER A 175 3.94 -27.01 3.17
C SER A 175 4.28 -28.47 2.89
N GLY A 176 5.44 -28.91 3.38
CA GLY A 176 5.99 -30.22 3.04
C GLY A 176 6.20 -30.39 1.55
N ARG A 177 5.50 -31.35 0.93
CA ARG A 177 5.58 -31.62 -0.52
C ARG A 177 4.62 -30.77 -1.37
N LYS A 178 3.73 -30.02 -0.73
CA LYS A 178 2.73 -29.17 -1.44
C LYS A 178 3.20 -27.73 -1.51
N LYS A 179 3.13 -27.17 -2.72
CA LYS A 179 3.31 -25.74 -2.96
C LYS A 179 1.93 -25.10 -3.03
N THR A 180 1.63 -24.18 -2.12
CA THR A 180 0.36 -23.48 -2.05
C THR A 180 0.58 -22.01 -2.42
N SER A 181 -0.28 -21.48 -3.27
CA SER A 181 -0.31 -20.05 -3.57
C SER A 181 -1.29 -19.35 -2.61
N LEU A 182 -0.82 -18.34 -1.91
CA LEU A 182 -1.65 -17.49 -1.06
C LEU A 182 -1.71 -16.09 -1.66
N PRO A 183 -2.87 -15.43 -1.66
CA PRO A 183 -2.98 -14.06 -2.12
C PRO A 183 -2.20 -13.13 -1.20
N SER A 184 -1.60 -12.09 -1.80
CA SER A 184 -0.67 -11.17 -1.13
C SER A 184 -0.66 -9.81 -1.83
N ASP A 185 -1.86 -9.30 -2.12
CA ASP A 185 -2.07 -8.00 -2.74
C ASP A 185 -2.15 -6.92 -1.66
N PHE A 186 -1.00 -6.40 -1.27
CA PHE A 186 -0.86 -5.36 -0.25
C PHE A 186 -0.29 -4.07 -0.83
N MET A 187 -0.60 -2.96 -0.22
CA MET A 187 0.13 -1.71 -0.39
C MET A 187 1.31 -1.69 0.56
N LEU A 188 2.53 -1.57 0.02
CA LEU A 188 3.73 -1.42 0.83
C LEU A 188 3.86 0.00 1.34
N ILE A 189 4.10 0.13 2.64
CA ILE A 189 4.52 1.37 3.29
C ILE A 189 5.81 1.06 4.01
N ALA A 190 6.87 1.80 3.74
CA ALA A 190 8.14 1.62 4.44
C ALA A 190 8.67 2.95 4.98
N THR A 191 9.28 2.92 6.15
CA THR A 191 10.03 4.05 6.68
C THR A 191 11.50 3.70 6.75
N MET A 192 12.38 4.65 6.49
CA MET A 192 13.80 4.42 6.62
C MET A 192 14.58 5.70 6.90
N ASN A 193 15.76 5.53 7.45
CA ASN A 193 16.70 6.63 7.60
C ASN A 193 17.48 6.87 6.28
N PRO A 194 17.95 8.08 6.02
CA PRO A 194 18.65 8.41 4.77
C PRO A 194 20.07 7.84 4.71
N CYS A 195 20.67 7.53 5.86
CA CYS A 195 22.03 6.98 5.98
C CYS A 195 22.19 6.25 7.32
N PRO A 196 23.31 5.57 7.59
CA PRO A 196 23.54 4.86 8.86
C PRO A 196 23.41 5.72 10.12
N CYS A 197 23.86 6.97 10.10
CA CYS A 197 23.69 7.88 11.25
C CYS A 197 22.30 8.56 11.29
N GLY A 198 21.52 8.50 10.21
CA GLY A 198 20.20 9.10 10.14
C GLY A 198 20.16 10.60 9.79
N GLU A 199 21.31 11.29 9.79
CA GLU A 199 21.37 12.76 9.73
C GLU A 199 21.64 13.33 8.34
N LYS A 200 21.72 12.49 7.28
CA LYS A 200 21.92 12.98 5.92
C LYS A 200 20.64 13.65 5.43
N SER A 201 20.74 14.89 4.97
CA SER A 201 19.65 15.62 4.34
C SER A 201 20.12 16.17 3.01
N ILE A 202 19.22 16.21 2.03
CA ILE A 202 19.44 16.89 0.74
C ILE A 202 18.95 18.34 0.83
N LEU A 203 18.02 18.62 1.74
CA LEU A 203 17.28 19.88 1.82
C LEU A 203 17.84 20.87 2.86
N SER A 204 18.76 20.43 3.72
CA SER A 204 19.30 21.27 4.80
C SER A 204 20.76 20.94 5.10
N ASP A 205 21.43 21.83 5.85
CA ASP A 205 22.79 21.58 6.33
C ASP A 205 22.85 20.26 7.12
N SER A 206 23.47 19.29 6.47
CA SER A 206 23.53 17.93 7.00
C SER A 206 24.54 17.83 8.12
N LYS A 207 24.12 17.33 9.29
CA LYS A 207 25.01 16.94 10.38
C LYS A 207 25.62 15.54 10.17
N CYS A 208 25.41 14.96 9.00
CA CYS A 208 25.86 13.62 8.66
C CYS A 208 27.37 13.50 8.69
N LYS A 209 27.87 12.52 9.43
CA LYS A 209 29.30 12.18 9.52
C LYS A 209 29.66 10.90 8.76
N CYS A 210 28.69 10.30 8.07
CA CYS A 210 28.92 9.09 7.29
C CYS A 210 29.82 9.37 6.11
N LYS A 211 30.78 8.50 5.89
CA LYS A 211 31.58 8.50 4.66
C LYS A 211 30.72 8.06 3.48
N GLU A 212 31.04 8.49 2.28
CA GLU A 212 30.25 8.20 1.09
C GLU A 212 30.09 6.70 0.82
N TRP A 213 31.15 5.91 1.04
CA TRP A 213 31.10 4.46 0.89
C TRP A 213 30.14 3.77 1.91
N GLU A 214 30.00 4.33 3.13
CA GLU A 214 29.06 3.81 4.13
C GLU A 214 27.62 4.03 3.68
N VAL A 215 27.32 5.20 3.13
CA VAL A 215 26.00 5.51 2.57
C VAL A 215 25.71 4.64 1.35
N THR A 216 26.69 4.47 0.46
CA THR A 216 26.55 3.60 -0.72
C THR A 216 26.31 2.16 -0.33
N ARG A 217 27.04 1.63 0.65
CA ARG A 217 26.85 0.27 1.19
C ARG A 217 25.46 0.12 1.83
N TYR A 218 25.03 1.11 2.59
CA TYR A 218 23.74 1.14 3.25
C TYR A 218 22.58 1.10 2.25
N LEU A 219 22.61 1.98 1.24
CA LEU A 219 21.60 2.03 0.20
C LEU A 219 21.69 0.83 -0.77
N GLY A 220 22.88 0.28 -0.98
CA GLY A 220 23.12 -0.89 -1.82
C GLY A 220 22.47 -2.19 -1.28
N LYS A 221 21.96 -2.19 -0.04
CA LYS A 221 21.13 -3.26 0.50
C LYS A 221 19.82 -3.41 -0.28
N PHE A 222 19.32 -2.31 -0.85
CA PHE A 222 18.08 -2.26 -1.60
C PHE A 222 18.37 -2.38 -3.10
N PRO A 223 18.00 -3.50 -3.74
CA PRO A 223 18.27 -3.68 -5.17
C PRO A 223 17.45 -2.69 -6.00
N GLN A 224 17.95 -2.35 -7.20
CA GLN A 224 17.23 -1.46 -8.13
C GLN A 224 15.81 -1.98 -8.42
N ALA A 225 15.65 -3.30 -8.48
CA ALA A 225 14.35 -3.95 -8.66
C ALA A 225 13.31 -3.60 -7.58
N PHE A 226 13.74 -3.26 -6.36
CA PHE A 226 12.85 -2.74 -5.31
C PHE A 226 12.39 -1.32 -5.64
N TRP A 227 13.33 -0.42 -5.97
CA TRP A 227 13.02 0.97 -6.26
C TRP A 227 12.14 1.12 -7.52
N ASP A 228 12.31 0.22 -8.48
CA ASP A 228 11.46 0.20 -9.69
C ASP A 228 9.99 -0.14 -9.40
N ARG A 229 9.72 -0.84 -8.29
CA ARG A 229 8.36 -1.21 -7.87
C ARG A 229 7.70 -0.20 -6.92
N VAL A 230 8.48 0.67 -6.32
CA VAL A 230 7.97 1.73 -5.45
C VAL A 230 7.60 2.94 -6.30
N GLU A 231 6.36 3.37 -6.28
CA GLU A 231 5.91 4.54 -7.03
C GLU A 231 6.32 5.84 -6.36
N MET A 232 6.30 5.89 -5.04
CA MET A 232 6.51 7.12 -4.29
C MET A 232 7.62 6.98 -3.24
N VAL A 233 8.64 7.81 -3.37
CA VAL A 233 9.70 7.99 -2.37
C VAL A 233 9.67 9.43 -1.92
N VAL A 234 9.42 9.65 -0.64
CA VAL A 234 9.26 10.99 -0.05
C VAL A 234 10.31 11.20 1.02
N GLU A 235 11.10 12.23 0.83
CA GLU A 235 12.08 12.66 1.82
C GLU A 235 11.44 13.67 2.78
N ILE A 236 11.56 13.39 4.07
CA ILE A 236 11.06 14.25 5.15
C ILE A 236 12.24 14.99 5.74
N ASP A 237 12.22 16.31 5.69
CA ASP A 237 13.18 17.12 6.41
C ASP A 237 12.90 17.03 7.92
N GLY A 238 13.94 16.85 8.72
CA GLY A 238 13.84 16.77 10.19
C GLY A 238 13.39 18.08 10.88
N ARG A 239 13.23 19.14 10.12
CA ARG A 239 12.69 20.39 10.64
C ARG A 239 11.17 20.26 10.72
N TRP A 240 10.70 19.94 11.92
CA TRP A 240 9.29 20.08 12.24
C TRP A 240 8.92 21.57 12.09
N GLN A 241 8.40 21.95 10.96
CA GLN A 241 7.82 23.29 10.81
C GLN A 241 6.55 23.33 11.65
N VAL A 242 6.67 23.79 12.88
CA VAL A 242 5.52 24.35 13.60
C VAL A 242 5.02 25.44 12.67
N ALA A 243 3.85 25.24 12.09
CA ALA A 243 3.27 26.20 11.17
C ALA A 243 3.12 27.53 11.93
N ASP A 244 3.96 28.50 11.57
CA ASP A 244 3.84 29.91 11.99
C ASP A 244 2.55 30.48 11.39
N GLY A 245 1.37 30.03 11.83
CA GLY A 245 0.09 30.64 11.49
C GLY A 245 -0.20 30.98 10.02
N ARG A 246 0.75 30.68 9.11
CA ARG A 246 0.59 30.87 7.67
C ARG A 246 -0.27 29.74 7.11
N ALA A 247 -1.25 30.15 6.32
CA ALA A 247 -2.25 29.32 5.69
C ALA A 247 -1.69 27.96 5.27
N GLU A 248 -2.40 26.89 5.66
CA GLU A 248 -2.20 25.55 5.09
C GLU A 248 -2.17 25.74 3.56
N ASP A 249 -1.04 25.37 2.94
CA ASP A 249 -0.94 25.34 1.48
C ASP A 249 -2.12 24.48 1.02
N GLY A 250 -3.08 25.06 0.31
CA GLY A 250 -4.37 24.45 -0.06
C GLY A 250 -4.28 23.20 -0.95
N ARG A 251 -3.18 22.46 -0.84
CA ARG A 251 -2.88 21.22 -1.56
C ARG A 251 -3.40 19.97 -0.85
N ASP A 252 -3.91 20.09 0.38
CA ASP A 252 -4.54 18.97 1.06
C ASP A 252 -5.85 18.60 0.36
N VAL A 253 -6.07 17.29 0.09
CA VAL A 253 -7.35 16.81 -0.45
C VAL A 253 -8.41 16.95 0.64
N SER A 254 -9.32 17.90 0.48
CA SER A 254 -10.42 18.10 1.43
C SER A 254 -11.34 16.86 1.46
N GLU A 255 -11.97 16.59 2.61
CA GLU A 255 -12.89 15.47 2.77
C GLU A 255 -14.00 15.44 1.70
N GLY A 256 -14.52 16.59 1.29
CA GLY A 256 -15.51 16.68 0.21
C GLY A 256 -15.00 16.22 -1.15
N LYS A 257 -13.74 16.47 -1.46
CA LYS A 257 -13.12 16.02 -2.71
C LYS A 257 -12.77 14.53 -2.72
N ILE A 258 -12.56 13.90 -1.56
CA ILE A 258 -12.16 12.49 -1.46
C ILE A 258 -13.19 11.60 -2.15
N GLN A 259 -14.47 11.81 -1.90
CA GLN A 259 -15.53 11.00 -2.47
C GLN A 259 -15.58 11.13 -4.00
N GLU A 260 -15.47 12.35 -4.53
CA GLU A 260 -15.43 12.60 -5.98
C GLU A 260 -14.24 11.92 -6.66
N VAL A 261 -13.08 11.96 -6.01
CA VAL A 261 -11.85 11.31 -6.48
C VAL A 261 -12.03 9.79 -6.55
N ILE A 262 -12.62 9.19 -5.50
CA ILE A 262 -12.92 7.75 -5.46
C ILE A 262 -13.87 7.36 -6.58
N GLU A 263 -14.96 8.10 -6.76
CA GLU A 263 -15.96 7.82 -7.81
C GLU A 263 -15.39 7.97 -9.22
N ARG A 264 -14.50 8.94 -9.43
CA ARG A 264 -13.81 9.14 -10.72
C ARG A 264 -12.90 7.95 -11.04
N GLN A 265 -12.14 7.50 -10.09
CA GLN A 265 -11.30 6.30 -10.19
C GLN A 265 -12.16 5.05 -10.48
N GLN A 266 -13.22 4.82 -9.72
CA GLN A 266 -14.11 3.66 -9.88
C GLN A 266 -14.78 3.65 -11.24
N ARG A 267 -15.26 4.80 -11.75
CA ARG A 267 -15.84 4.91 -13.11
C ARG A 267 -14.85 4.53 -14.19
N ARG A 268 -13.58 4.96 -14.05
CA ARG A 268 -12.51 4.64 -15.00
C ARG A 268 -12.17 3.15 -15.00
N LEU A 269 -12.16 2.53 -13.84
CA LEU A 269 -11.68 1.17 -13.66
C LEU A 269 -12.79 0.11 -13.68
N LYS A 270 -14.03 0.48 -13.95
CA LYS A 270 -15.22 -0.42 -13.91
C LYS A 270 -15.10 -1.67 -14.79
N ASP A 271 -14.39 -1.55 -15.93
CA ASP A 271 -14.22 -2.60 -16.92
C ASP A 271 -12.94 -3.45 -16.68
N PHE A 272 -12.20 -3.12 -15.62
CA PHE A 272 -10.99 -3.82 -15.19
C PHE A 272 -11.20 -4.48 -13.83
N ASP A 273 -10.51 -5.58 -13.58
CA ASP A 273 -10.61 -6.28 -12.28
C ASP A 273 -9.64 -5.69 -11.24
N VAL A 274 -9.67 -4.35 -11.14
CA VAL A 274 -8.89 -3.57 -10.17
C VAL A 274 -9.72 -2.42 -9.63
N SER A 275 -9.42 -2.00 -8.41
CA SER A 275 -10.18 -0.95 -7.72
C SER A 275 -9.44 0.38 -7.62
N PHE A 276 -8.12 0.38 -7.78
CA PHE A 276 -7.27 1.55 -7.54
C PHE A 276 -6.31 1.82 -8.70
N ASN A 277 -5.97 3.10 -8.92
CA ASN A 277 -5.04 3.48 -9.98
C ASN A 277 -3.65 2.84 -9.81
N GLY A 278 -3.15 2.68 -8.58
CA GLY A 278 -1.88 1.99 -8.33
C GLY A 278 -1.87 0.52 -8.76
N GLU A 279 -3.06 -0.06 -8.95
CA GLU A 279 -3.23 -1.46 -9.36
C GLU A 279 -3.41 -1.63 -10.88
N MET A 280 -3.52 -0.53 -11.64
CA MET A 280 -3.79 -0.59 -13.08
C MET A 280 -2.79 -1.46 -13.83
N PRO A 281 -3.24 -2.46 -14.60
CA PRO A 281 -2.37 -3.14 -15.54
C PRO A 281 -2.03 -2.23 -16.73
N ASP A 282 -0.97 -2.55 -17.46
CA ASP A 282 -0.49 -1.73 -18.57
C ASP A 282 -1.56 -1.51 -19.67
N VAL A 283 -2.45 -2.50 -19.86
CA VAL A 283 -3.60 -2.40 -20.78
C VAL A 283 -4.56 -1.30 -20.33
N ALA A 284 -4.86 -1.21 -19.03
CA ALA A 284 -5.73 -0.17 -18.48
C ALA A 284 -5.08 1.22 -18.63
N ILE A 285 -3.76 1.31 -18.41
CA ILE A 285 -3.01 2.56 -18.60
C ILE A 285 -3.15 3.03 -20.06
N ALA A 286 -2.89 2.16 -21.03
CA ALA A 286 -2.96 2.49 -22.44
C ALA A 286 -4.35 2.99 -22.87
N GLN A 287 -5.41 2.44 -22.28
CA GLN A 287 -6.80 2.79 -22.63
C GLN A 287 -7.32 4.03 -21.91
N THR A 288 -6.87 4.26 -20.67
CA THR A 288 -7.49 5.26 -19.79
C THR A 288 -6.61 6.45 -19.41
N CYS A 289 -5.29 6.36 -19.63
CA CYS A 289 -4.35 7.39 -19.27
C CYS A 289 -3.82 8.10 -20.52
N LYS A 290 -4.65 9.00 -21.07
CA LYS A 290 -4.24 9.80 -22.24
C LYS A 290 -3.25 10.87 -21.80
N LEU A 291 -2.15 10.95 -22.53
CA LEU A 291 -1.11 12.00 -22.42
C LEU A 291 -1.25 12.95 -23.60
N ASP A 292 -0.86 14.20 -23.40
CA ASP A 292 -0.61 15.12 -24.49
C ASP A 292 0.84 15.00 -24.99
N GLU A 293 1.18 15.63 -26.12
CA GLU A 293 2.51 15.59 -26.72
C GLU A 293 3.61 16.07 -25.74
N ARG A 294 3.32 17.10 -24.94
CA ARG A 294 4.25 17.62 -23.94
C ARG A 294 4.50 16.62 -22.80
N GLY A 295 3.45 15.95 -22.37
CA GLY A 295 3.56 14.91 -21.33
C GLY A 295 4.40 13.73 -21.80
N GLU A 296 4.18 13.30 -23.03
CA GLU A 296 5.00 12.25 -23.65
C GLU A 296 6.46 12.65 -23.78
N GLU A 297 6.74 13.89 -24.21
CA GLU A 297 8.11 14.41 -24.29
C GLU A 297 8.83 14.40 -22.94
N ILE A 298 8.15 14.83 -21.85
CA ILE A 298 8.72 14.84 -20.50
C ILE A 298 9.09 13.42 -20.06
N LEU A 299 8.19 12.46 -20.23
CA LEU A 299 8.42 11.07 -19.85
C LEU A 299 9.52 10.44 -20.71
N PHE A 300 9.51 10.69 -22.02
CA PHE A 300 10.52 10.18 -22.93
C PHE A 300 11.92 10.75 -22.60
N LYS A 301 12.00 12.04 -22.27
CA LYS A 301 13.23 12.68 -21.81
C LYS A 301 13.74 12.06 -20.51
N ALA A 302 12.85 11.81 -19.54
CA ALA A 302 13.21 11.15 -18.28
C ALA A 302 13.74 9.72 -18.51
N LEU A 303 13.13 8.98 -19.44
CA LEU A 303 13.56 7.64 -19.83
C LEU A 303 14.94 7.69 -20.53
N LYS A 304 15.14 8.60 -21.50
CA LYS A 304 16.40 8.78 -22.23
C LYS A 304 17.54 9.20 -21.31
N MET A 305 17.27 10.02 -20.31
CA MET A 305 18.22 10.43 -19.28
C MET A 305 18.46 9.34 -18.21
N LYS A 306 17.84 8.17 -18.34
CA LYS A 306 17.90 7.06 -17.37
C LYS A 306 17.46 7.46 -15.94
N MET A 307 16.64 8.49 -15.81
CA MET A 307 16.04 8.87 -14.53
C MET A 307 14.97 7.85 -14.09
N ILE A 308 14.34 7.19 -15.06
CA ILE A 308 13.36 6.12 -14.85
C ILE A 308 13.68 4.94 -15.74
N SER A 309 13.31 3.72 -15.28
CA SER A 309 13.34 2.50 -16.09
C SER A 309 12.06 2.37 -16.94
N GLY A 310 11.98 1.37 -17.83
CA GLY A 310 10.75 1.08 -18.56
C GLY A 310 9.55 0.82 -17.62
N ARG A 311 9.76 0.10 -16.50
CA ARG A 311 8.74 -0.07 -15.46
C ARG A 311 8.41 1.26 -14.78
N GLY A 312 9.43 2.06 -14.48
CA GLY A 312 9.29 3.40 -13.92
C GLY A 312 8.46 4.33 -14.79
N TYR A 313 8.47 4.15 -16.12
CA TYR A 313 7.62 4.88 -17.06
C TYR A 313 6.13 4.63 -16.80
N PHE A 314 5.71 3.38 -16.73
CA PHE A 314 4.30 3.04 -16.44
C PHE A 314 3.88 3.47 -15.03
N ASN A 315 4.76 3.30 -14.05
CA ASN A 315 4.50 3.77 -12.69
C ASN A 315 4.33 5.30 -12.62
N ALA A 316 5.13 6.06 -13.38
CA ALA A 316 4.98 7.51 -13.46
C ALA A 316 3.62 7.92 -14.07
N ILE A 317 3.13 7.19 -15.07
CA ILE A 317 1.81 7.44 -15.68
C ILE A 317 0.69 7.11 -14.68
N ARG A 318 0.76 5.96 -13.98
CA ARG A 318 -0.24 5.61 -12.93
C ARG A 318 -0.32 6.69 -11.86
N LEU A 319 0.83 7.15 -11.40
CA LEU A 319 0.92 8.19 -10.37
C LEU A 319 0.44 9.54 -10.89
N ALA A 320 0.83 9.95 -12.12
CA ALA A 320 0.37 11.17 -12.75
C ALA A 320 -1.16 11.16 -12.95
N ARG A 321 -1.76 9.99 -13.29
CA ARG A 321 -3.22 9.86 -13.36
C ARG A 321 -3.87 10.06 -11.98
N SER A 322 -3.26 9.55 -10.93
CA SER A 322 -3.75 9.73 -9.57
C SER A 322 -3.69 11.19 -9.12
N ILE A 323 -2.63 11.90 -9.46
CA ILE A 323 -2.47 13.32 -9.22
C ILE A 323 -3.52 14.12 -10.01
N ALA A 324 -3.69 13.82 -11.29
CA ALA A 324 -4.70 14.45 -12.14
C ALA A 324 -6.14 14.22 -11.61
N ASP A 325 -6.43 13.05 -11.01
CA ASP A 325 -7.72 12.80 -10.37
C ASP A 325 -7.97 13.69 -9.15
N VAL A 326 -6.93 13.93 -8.35
CA VAL A 326 -6.98 14.84 -7.20
C VAL A 326 -7.18 16.29 -7.65
N GLU A 327 -6.49 16.71 -8.71
CA GLU A 327 -6.63 18.06 -9.27
C GLU A 327 -7.92 18.28 -10.06
N GLY A 328 -8.60 17.19 -10.45
CA GLY A 328 -9.83 17.26 -11.23
C GLY A 328 -9.61 17.30 -12.73
N HIS A 329 -8.41 17.00 -13.21
CA HIS A 329 -8.09 17.00 -14.63
C HIS A 329 -8.69 15.76 -15.34
N GLU A 330 -9.32 15.95 -16.49
CA GLU A 330 -9.80 14.83 -17.32
C GLU A 330 -8.65 14.06 -17.98
N SER A 331 -7.69 14.79 -18.56
CA SER A 331 -6.44 14.27 -19.11
C SER A 331 -5.27 14.58 -18.19
N ILE A 332 -4.24 13.76 -18.25
CA ILE A 332 -3.00 13.98 -17.50
C ILE A 332 -2.28 15.21 -18.05
N GLN A 333 -2.01 16.18 -17.20
CA GLN A 333 -1.31 17.41 -17.57
C GLN A 333 0.20 17.26 -17.36
N PRO A 334 1.04 18.07 -18.06
CA PRO A 334 2.49 18.09 -17.85
C PRO A 334 2.90 18.34 -16.38
N ALA A 335 2.12 19.13 -15.64
CA ALA A 335 2.35 19.39 -14.22
C ALA A 335 2.16 18.12 -13.36
N ASP A 336 1.15 17.28 -13.69
CA ASP A 336 0.89 16.03 -12.98
C ASP A 336 2.05 15.04 -13.16
N ILE A 337 2.62 15.00 -14.37
CA ILE A 337 3.79 14.18 -14.70
C ILE A 337 5.04 14.70 -13.97
N ALA A 338 5.24 16.00 -13.93
CA ALA A 338 6.37 16.60 -13.23
C ALA A 338 6.31 16.30 -11.72
N GLU A 339 5.14 16.40 -11.11
CA GLU A 339 4.94 16.00 -9.71
C GLU A 339 5.19 14.50 -9.51
N ALA A 340 4.66 13.65 -10.38
CA ALA A 340 4.86 12.20 -10.31
C ALA A 340 6.34 11.81 -10.41
N LEU A 341 7.09 12.44 -11.29
CA LEU A 341 8.54 12.25 -11.41
C LEU A 341 9.30 12.77 -10.18
N GLY A 342 8.78 13.80 -9.51
CA GLY A 342 9.32 14.33 -8.26
C GLY A 342 9.28 13.33 -7.11
N TYR A 343 8.35 12.38 -7.11
CA TYR A 343 8.27 11.30 -6.13
C TYR A 343 9.14 10.08 -6.46
N ARG A 344 9.81 10.05 -7.60
CA ARG A 344 10.71 8.94 -7.93
C ARG A 344 12.04 9.10 -7.19
N LYS A 345 12.62 7.96 -6.77
CA LYS A 345 13.96 7.97 -6.20
C LYS A 345 14.96 8.50 -7.22
N LYS A 346 15.69 9.52 -6.82
CA LYS A 346 16.82 10.10 -7.58
C LYS A 346 18.10 9.28 -7.38
#